data_80a118c372ef7432c075d5bb8cdde42f
#
_entry.id   80a118c372ef7432c075d5bb8cdde42f
#
_cell.length_a   1.000
_cell.length_b   1.000
_cell.length_c   1.000
_cell.angle_alpha   90.00
_cell.angle_beta   90.00
_cell.angle_gamma   90.00
#
_symmetry.space_group_name_H-M   'P 1'
#
loop_
_entity.id
_entity.type
_entity.pdbx_description
1 polymer ?
#
loop_
_entity_poly.entity_id
_entity_poly.type
_entity_poly.pdbx_seq_one_letter_code
_entity_poly.pdbx_strand_id
1 'polypeptide(L)'
;MATIHVDGKELEVDGADNLLQACLSLGLDIPYFCWHPALGSVGACRQCAVKQYTDENDTRGRIVMSCMTPATDGSWISIDDEEAKVFRASVVEWLMTNHPHDCPVCEEGGHCHLQDMTVMTGHNERRYRFTK
;
A
#
# COMPACT_ATOMS: atom_id res chain seq x y z
N MET A 1 -19.08 13.54 3.74
CA MET A 1 -18.98 12.07 3.89
C MET A 1 -19.01 11.41 2.52
N ALA A 2 -18.13 10.46 2.33
CA ALA A 2 -18.06 9.67 1.10
C ALA A 2 -18.27 8.20 1.41
N THR A 3 -18.97 7.48 0.54
CA THR A 3 -19.16 6.04 0.63
C THR A 3 -18.21 5.40 -0.35
N ILE A 4 -17.35 4.51 0.12
CA ILE A 4 -16.42 3.76 -0.73
C ILE A 4 -16.70 2.26 -0.59
N HIS A 5 -16.34 1.51 -1.63
CA HIS A 5 -16.50 0.06 -1.63
C HIS A 5 -15.11 -0.58 -1.69
N VAL A 6 -14.77 -1.34 -0.66
CA VAL A 6 -13.46 -1.99 -0.54
C VAL A 6 -13.68 -3.49 -0.41
N ASP A 7 -13.21 -4.26 -1.39
CA ASP A 7 -13.33 -5.72 -1.42
C ASP A 7 -14.75 -6.22 -1.19
N GLY A 8 -15.73 -5.53 -1.79
CA GLY A 8 -17.14 -5.89 -1.69
C GLY A 8 -17.85 -5.37 -0.45
N LYS A 9 -17.17 -4.62 0.39
CA LYS A 9 -17.76 -4.00 1.59
C LYS A 9 -18.00 -2.52 1.35
N GLU A 10 -19.17 -2.04 1.74
CA GLU A 10 -19.51 -0.62 1.67
C GLU A 10 -19.11 0.04 2.98
N LEU A 11 -18.29 1.08 2.90
CA LEU A 11 -17.75 1.78 4.06
C LEU A 11 -17.93 3.29 3.91
N GLU A 12 -18.25 3.96 5.01
CA GLU A 12 -18.39 5.41 5.04
C GLU A 12 -17.10 6.05 5.56
N VAL A 13 -16.65 7.09 4.88
CA VAL A 13 -15.42 7.81 5.23
C VAL A 13 -15.72 9.29 5.35
N ASP A 14 -15.16 9.94 6.35
CA ASP A 14 -15.31 11.37 6.57
C ASP A 14 -13.93 12.02 6.72
N GLY A 15 -13.70 13.09 5.97
CA GLY A 15 -12.51 13.93 6.11
C GLY A 15 -11.21 13.34 5.56
N ALA A 16 -11.27 12.29 4.75
CA ALA A 16 -10.06 11.71 4.16
C ALA A 16 -9.69 12.41 2.84
N ASP A 17 -8.41 12.73 2.68
CA ASP A 17 -7.90 13.40 1.48
C ASP A 17 -7.66 12.42 0.32
N ASN A 18 -7.37 11.15 0.65
CA ASN A 18 -7.10 10.12 -0.36
C ASN A 18 -7.56 8.75 0.13
N LEU A 19 -7.53 7.76 -0.78
CA LEU A 19 -7.98 6.40 -0.47
C LEU A 19 -7.12 5.72 0.59
N LEU A 20 -5.80 5.98 0.60
CA LEU A 20 -4.92 5.40 1.62
C LEU A 20 -5.32 5.86 3.01
N GLN A 21 -5.49 7.16 3.21
CA GLN A 21 -5.91 7.72 4.49
C GLN A 21 -7.28 7.19 4.90
N ALA A 22 -8.21 7.11 3.94
CA ALA A 22 -9.55 6.57 4.18
C ALA A 22 -9.48 5.13 4.69
N CYS A 23 -8.74 4.26 4.02
CA CYS A 23 -8.61 2.85 4.42
C CYS A 23 -7.91 2.69 5.76
N LEU A 24 -6.85 3.45 6.01
CA LEU A 24 -6.13 3.39 7.29
C LEU A 24 -7.03 3.84 8.45
N SER A 25 -7.86 4.86 8.24
CA SER A 25 -8.77 5.34 9.28
C SER A 25 -9.86 4.34 9.62
N LEU A 26 -10.15 3.41 8.70
CA LEU A 26 -11.13 2.33 8.88
C LEU A 26 -10.50 1.05 9.43
N GLY A 27 -9.21 1.06 9.73
CA GLY A 27 -8.49 -0.10 10.23
C GLY A 27 -8.05 -1.09 9.17
N LEU A 28 -8.10 -0.70 7.90
CA LEU A 28 -7.63 -1.52 6.79
C LEU A 28 -6.16 -1.22 6.51
N ASP A 29 -5.37 -2.27 6.35
CA ASP A 29 -3.93 -2.11 6.14
C ASP A 29 -3.58 -2.06 4.65
N ILE A 30 -2.86 -1.00 4.27
CA ILE A 30 -2.24 -0.87 2.96
C ILE A 30 -0.78 -0.46 3.19
N PRO A 31 0.21 -1.17 2.62
CA PRO A 31 1.60 -0.76 2.77
C PRO A 31 1.87 0.59 2.10
N TYR A 32 2.76 1.39 2.66
CA TYR A 32 3.11 2.71 2.11
C TYR A 32 4.46 3.18 2.63
N PHE A 33 5.11 4.09 1.90
CA PHE A 33 6.34 4.76 2.32
C PHE A 33 6.27 6.28 2.14
N CYS A 34 5.89 6.74 0.94
CA CYS A 34 6.01 8.15 0.57
C CYS A 34 4.85 9.03 1.01
N TRP A 35 3.92 8.52 1.77
CA TRP A 35 2.79 9.29 2.31
C TRP A 35 2.94 9.50 3.81
N HIS A 36 2.54 10.68 4.27
CA HIS A 36 2.45 11.00 5.68
C HIS A 36 1.30 11.98 5.89
N PRO A 37 0.51 11.84 6.96
CA PRO A 37 -0.65 12.71 7.18
C PRO A 37 -0.30 14.20 7.24
N ALA A 38 0.89 14.55 7.73
CA ALA A 38 1.34 15.93 7.85
C ALA A 38 1.99 16.47 6.57
N LEU A 39 2.55 15.60 5.72
CA LEU A 39 3.34 15.98 4.55
C LEU A 39 2.65 15.71 3.22
N GLY A 40 1.58 14.91 3.23
CA GLY A 40 0.91 14.49 2.01
C GLY A 40 1.64 13.36 1.29
N SER A 41 1.43 13.26 -0.01
CA SER A 41 1.99 12.18 -0.83
C SER A 41 2.65 12.72 -2.09
N VAL A 42 3.71 12.03 -2.53
CA VAL A 42 4.39 12.32 -3.80
C VAL A 42 4.22 11.19 -4.83
N GLY A 43 3.61 10.08 -4.45
CA GLY A 43 3.34 8.97 -5.36
C GLY A 43 4.58 8.23 -5.87
N ALA A 44 5.71 8.37 -5.19
CA ALA A 44 7.01 7.89 -5.69
C ALA A 44 7.29 6.43 -5.35
N CYS A 45 6.88 5.95 -4.18
CA CYS A 45 7.25 4.61 -3.71
C CYS A 45 6.46 3.50 -4.39
N ARG A 46 5.25 3.77 -4.86
CA ARG A 46 4.34 2.81 -5.50
C ARG A 46 3.91 1.63 -4.61
N GLN A 47 4.16 1.73 -3.31
CA GLN A 47 3.87 0.64 -2.37
C GLN A 47 2.37 0.53 -2.04
N CYS A 48 1.62 1.62 -2.12
CA CYS A 48 0.21 1.66 -1.75
C CYS A 48 -0.74 1.26 -2.88
N ALA A 49 -0.25 0.48 -3.84
CA ALA A 49 -1.04 0.06 -5.01
C ALA A 49 -2.29 -0.72 -4.61
N VAL A 50 -3.40 -0.31 -5.19
CA VAL A 50 -4.68 -1.01 -5.08
C VAL A 50 -5.29 -1.09 -6.47
N LYS A 51 -6.30 -1.94 -6.64
CA LYS A 51 -7.02 -2.02 -7.91
C LYS A 51 -8.28 -1.19 -7.81
N GLN A 52 -8.47 -0.27 -8.75
CA GLN A 52 -9.65 0.58 -8.80
C GLN A 52 -10.56 0.18 -9.95
N TYR A 53 -11.85 0.17 -9.69
CA TYR A 53 -12.89 -0.15 -10.67
C TYR A 53 -13.79 1.06 -10.88
N THR A 54 -14.42 1.15 -12.06
CA THR A 54 -15.36 2.24 -12.34
C THR A 54 -16.69 2.04 -11.62
N ASP A 55 -17.16 0.78 -11.52
CA ASP A 55 -18.40 0.42 -10.86
C ASP A 55 -18.36 -1.06 -10.45
N GLU A 56 -19.48 -1.56 -9.91
CA GLU A 56 -19.60 -2.97 -9.48
C GLU A 56 -19.52 -3.97 -10.63
N ASN A 57 -19.80 -3.54 -11.86
CA ASN A 57 -19.79 -4.39 -13.04
C ASN A 57 -18.44 -4.40 -13.75
N ASP A 58 -17.51 -3.54 -13.36
CA ASP A 58 -16.17 -3.50 -13.94
C ASP A 58 -15.37 -4.70 -13.44
N THR A 59 -14.95 -5.56 -14.37
CA THR A 59 -14.15 -6.75 -14.05
C THR A 59 -12.67 -6.58 -14.35
N ARG A 60 -12.29 -5.52 -15.06
CA ARG A 60 -10.90 -5.27 -15.41
C ARG A 60 -10.15 -4.53 -14.32
N GLY A 61 -10.68 -3.36 -13.93
CA GLY A 61 -10.01 -2.49 -13.00
C GLY A 61 -8.65 -2.00 -13.52
N ARG A 62 -7.98 -1.21 -12.72
CA ARG A 62 -6.62 -0.75 -13.01
C ARG A 62 -5.88 -0.52 -11.71
N ILE A 63 -4.57 -0.71 -11.75
CA ILE A 63 -3.71 -0.43 -10.60
C ILE A 63 -3.56 1.09 -10.45
N VAL A 64 -3.87 1.59 -9.26
CA VAL A 64 -3.69 3.00 -8.89
C VAL A 64 -2.97 3.09 -7.55
N MET A 65 -2.36 4.22 -7.29
CA MET A 65 -1.72 4.48 -5.99
C MET A 65 -2.74 5.12 -5.06
N SER A 66 -3.11 4.41 -4.00
CA SER A 66 -4.16 4.86 -3.08
C SER A 66 -3.82 6.22 -2.42
N CYS A 67 -2.54 6.51 -2.21
CA CYS A 67 -2.12 7.79 -1.63
C CYS A 67 -2.30 8.99 -2.56
N MET A 68 -2.48 8.75 -3.87
CA MET A 68 -2.66 9.79 -4.89
C MET A 68 -4.07 9.82 -5.45
N THR A 69 -4.94 8.91 -5.02
CA THR A 69 -6.31 8.80 -5.53
C THR A 69 -7.28 9.41 -4.53
N PRO A 70 -8.10 10.40 -4.91
CA PRO A 70 -9.06 10.99 -4.00
C PRO A 70 -10.08 9.96 -3.49
N ALA A 71 -10.48 10.09 -2.23
CA ALA A 71 -11.54 9.27 -1.63
C ALA A 71 -12.90 9.88 -2.00
N THR A 72 -13.30 9.72 -3.26
CA THR A 72 -14.59 10.25 -3.76
C THR A 72 -15.72 9.29 -3.46
N ASP A 73 -16.92 9.85 -3.32
CA ASP A 73 -18.13 9.07 -3.12
C ASP A 73 -18.36 8.11 -4.30
N GLY A 74 -18.66 6.86 -4.01
CA GLY A 74 -18.85 5.83 -5.03
C GLY A 74 -17.57 5.18 -5.55
N SER A 75 -16.43 5.38 -4.91
CA SER A 75 -15.19 4.71 -5.29
C SER A 75 -15.26 3.21 -5.04
N TRP A 76 -14.79 2.41 -6.02
CA TRP A 76 -14.72 0.96 -5.93
C TRP A 76 -13.26 0.53 -6.02
N ILE A 77 -12.74 -0.10 -4.96
CA ILE A 77 -11.35 -0.55 -4.92
C ILE A 77 -11.23 -1.96 -4.36
N SER A 78 -10.13 -2.63 -4.67
CA SER A 78 -9.76 -3.91 -4.06
C SER A 78 -8.32 -3.84 -3.55
N ILE A 79 -8.15 -4.14 -2.27
CA ILE A 79 -6.83 -4.26 -1.63
C ILE A 79 -6.31 -5.68 -1.82
N ASP A 80 -7.18 -6.68 -1.76
CA ASP A 80 -6.82 -8.10 -1.82
C ASP A 80 -6.75 -8.68 -3.23
N ASP A 81 -6.87 -7.86 -4.28
CA ASP A 81 -6.70 -8.31 -5.66
C ASP A 81 -5.30 -8.87 -5.87
N GLU A 82 -5.20 -10.01 -6.59
CA GLU A 82 -3.92 -10.69 -6.82
C GLU A 82 -2.89 -9.83 -7.55
N GLU A 83 -3.32 -9.10 -8.57
CA GLU A 83 -2.42 -8.21 -9.30
C GLU A 83 -1.88 -7.09 -8.39
N ALA A 84 -2.72 -6.52 -7.55
CA ALA A 84 -2.32 -5.50 -6.59
C ALA A 84 -1.36 -6.07 -5.54
N LYS A 85 -1.64 -7.27 -5.03
CA LYS A 85 -0.76 -7.96 -4.06
C LYS A 85 0.62 -8.22 -4.66
N VAL A 86 0.67 -8.74 -5.87
CA VAL A 86 1.94 -9.02 -6.56
C VAL A 86 2.70 -7.73 -6.80
N PHE A 87 2.01 -6.67 -7.20
CA PHE A 87 2.63 -5.37 -7.41
C PHE A 87 3.29 -4.84 -6.12
N ARG A 88 2.54 -4.88 -5.01
CA ARG A 88 3.07 -4.42 -3.71
C ARG A 88 4.28 -5.23 -3.24
N ALA A 89 4.23 -6.55 -3.40
CA ALA A 89 5.34 -7.43 -3.05
C ALA A 89 6.57 -7.16 -3.93
N SER A 90 6.35 -6.87 -5.21
CA SER A 90 7.44 -6.54 -6.15
C SER A 90 8.13 -5.24 -5.78
N VAL A 91 7.41 -4.24 -5.31
CA VAL A 91 8.00 -2.97 -4.85
C VAL A 91 8.96 -3.22 -3.68
N VAL A 92 8.54 -4.02 -2.70
CA VAL A 92 9.39 -4.38 -1.56
C VAL A 92 10.60 -5.18 -2.02
N GLU A 93 10.42 -6.11 -2.96
CA GLU A 93 11.53 -6.88 -3.53
C GLU A 93 12.59 -5.95 -4.14
N TRP A 94 12.17 -4.94 -4.92
CA TRP A 94 13.10 -3.97 -5.50
C TRP A 94 13.84 -3.17 -4.44
N LEU A 95 13.15 -2.72 -3.40
CA LEU A 95 13.79 -2.00 -2.30
C LEU A 95 14.82 -2.87 -1.57
N MET A 96 14.51 -4.14 -1.35
CA MET A 96 15.39 -5.07 -0.63
C MET A 96 16.55 -5.56 -1.46
N THR A 97 16.54 -5.37 -2.78
CA THR A 97 17.63 -5.81 -3.67
C THR A 97 18.96 -5.17 -3.30
N ASN A 98 18.95 -3.91 -2.89
CA ASN A 98 20.16 -3.15 -2.52
C ASN A 98 20.24 -2.79 -1.04
N HIS A 99 19.26 -3.21 -0.25
CA HIS A 99 19.22 -2.88 1.17
C HIS A 99 19.95 -3.95 2.00
N PRO A 100 20.93 -3.58 2.84
CA PRO A 100 21.65 -4.56 3.66
C PRO A 100 20.71 -5.31 4.62
N HIS A 101 20.97 -6.61 4.78
CA HIS A 101 20.20 -7.45 5.69
C HIS A 101 20.89 -7.56 7.06
N ASP A 102 21.21 -6.43 7.64
CA ASP A 102 21.91 -6.32 8.94
C ASP A 102 20.96 -5.96 10.08
N CYS A 103 19.70 -6.33 9.96
CA CYS A 103 18.64 -5.99 10.93
C CYS A 103 18.99 -6.31 12.38
N PRO A 104 19.65 -7.44 12.71
CA PRO A 104 19.99 -7.72 14.12
C PRO A 104 20.96 -6.72 14.74
N VAL A 105 21.77 -6.03 13.94
CA VAL A 105 22.75 -5.03 14.41
C VAL A 105 22.40 -3.61 13.97
N CYS A 106 21.29 -3.44 13.26
CA CYS A 106 20.81 -2.14 12.82
C CYS A 106 20.03 -1.43 13.95
N GLU A 107 20.26 -0.14 14.13
CA GLU A 107 19.60 0.64 15.17
C GLU A 107 18.08 0.68 15.00
N GLU A 108 17.58 0.59 13.76
CA GLU A 108 16.15 0.60 13.47
C GLU A 108 15.50 -0.79 13.61
N GLY A 109 16.29 -1.84 13.83
CA GLY A 109 15.77 -3.19 13.95
C GLY A 109 14.69 -3.32 15.02
N GLY A 110 13.54 -3.90 14.66
CA GLY A 110 12.39 -4.07 15.55
C GLY A 110 11.35 -2.95 15.46
N HIS A 111 11.70 -1.79 14.92
CA HIS A 111 10.75 -0.68 14.71
C HIS A 111 11.01 0.02 13.38
N CYS A 112 11.38 -0.75 12.37
CA CYS A 112 11.68 -0.28 11.02
C CYS A 112 10.46 -0.43 10.12
N HIS A 113 10.06 0.67 9.47
CA HIS A 113 8.92 0.65 8.55
C HIS A 113 9.15 -0.32 7.38
N LEU A 114 10.38 -0.39 6.87
CA LEU A 114 10.71 -1.32 5.79
C LEU A 114 10.52 -2.79 6.23
N GLN A 115 10.94 -3.15 7.44
CA GLN A 115 10.70 -4.49 7.98
C GLN A 115 9.20 -4.80 8.06
N ASP A 116 8.42 -3.84 8.55
CA ASP A 116 6.96 -4.00 8.66
C ASP A 116 6.33 -4.22 7.28
N MET A 117 6.81 -3.50 6.26
CA MET A 117 6.28 -3.66 4.90
C MET A 117 6.67 -4.99 4.29
N THR A 118 7.85 -5.57 4.60
CA THR A 118 8.19 -6.92 4.14
C THR A 118 7.23 -7.95 4.72
N VAL A 119 6.89 -7.82 5.99
CA VAL A 119 5.91 -8.71 6.63
C VAL A 119 4.52 -8.55 6.02
N MET A 120 4.08 -7.30 5.88
CA MET A 120 2.74 -6.99 5.36
C MET A 120 2.54 -7.48 3.93
N THR A 121 3.56 -7.38 3.08
CA THR A 121 3.48 -7.84 1.68
C THR A 121 3.78 -9.32 1.50
N GLY A 122 4.27 -9.98 2.54
CA GLY A 122 4.65 -11.40 2.47
C GLY A 122 5.95 -11.67 1.72
N HIS A 123 6.75 -10.63 1.46
CA HIS A 123 8.03 -10.79 0.78
C HIS A 123 9.05 -11.43 1.73
N ASN A 124 9.56 -12.61 1.38
CA ASN A 124 10.48 -13.37 2.23
C ASN A 124 11.74 -13.88 1.49
N GLU A 125 11.95 -13.45 0.26
CA GLU A 125 13.09 -13.88 -0.53
C GLU A 125 14.26 -12.92 -0.36
N ARG A 126 15.48 -13.49 -0.25
CA ARG A 126 16.69 -12.71 -0.14
C ARG A 126 17.37 -12.63 -1.51
N ARG A 127 17.35 -11.44 -2.12
CA ARG A 127 18.01 -11.21 -3.41
C ARG A 127 19.20 -10.25 -3.29
N TYR A 128 19.58 -9.88 -2.07
CA TYR A 128 20.73 -9.02 -1.81
C TYR A 128 22.01 -9.78 -2.12
N ARG A 129 22.85 -9.24 -3.01
CA ARG A 129 24.02 -9.91 -3.55
C ARG A 129 25.35 -9.39 -3.00
N PHE A 130 25.32 -8.33 -2.25
CA PHE A 130 26.52 -7.67 -1.78
C PHE A 130 27.04 -8.33 -0.49
N THR A 131 28.35 -8.20 -0.28
CA THR A 131 28.98 -8.65 0.96
C THR A 131 28.56 -7.74 2.11
N LYS A 132 28.27 -8.33 3.23
CA LYS A 132 27.94 -7.57 4.44
C LYS A 132 29.17 -6.92 5.03
#